data_c8fca9dd3e74d581373b2dfa5c40ec21
#
_entry.id   c8fca9dd3e74d581373b2dfa5c40ec21
#
_cell.length_a   1.000
_cell.length_b   1.000
_cell.length_c   1.000
_cell.angle_alpha   90.00
_cell.angle_beta   90.00
_cell.angle_gamma   90.00
#
_symmetry.space_group_name_H-M   'P 1'
#
loop_
_entity.id
_entity.type
_entity.pdbx_description
1 polymer ?
#
loop_
_entity_poly.entity_id
_entity_poly.type
_entity_poly.pdbx_seq_one_letter_code
_entity_poly.pdbx_strand_id
1 'polypeptide(L)'
;MLIPAVLYPRPIVAVIEADATDRRMLCSLLSKLNADVQDYDSAESYLASPLGVRDGCLITDMVLPGMSGLDLLKRLRANHTSTPVILLGEDADVRAAVAAMREGAVDFIEKTHVDLSIVRRVAYLLDHSQHAH
;
A
#
# COMPACT_ATOMS: atom_id res chain seq x y z
N MET A 1 -24.10 -24.30 -1.88
CA MET A 1 -24.57 -23.37 -0.84
C MET A 1 -23.81 -22.05 -0.94
N LEU A 2 -24.56 -20.97 -0.92
CA LEU A 2 -23.94 -19.65 -0.93
C LEU A 2 -23.41 -19.30 0.45
N ILE A 3 -22.16 -18.88 0.51
CA ILE A 3 -21.53 -18.48 1.76
C ILE A 3 -21.66 -16.95 1.87
N PRO A 4 -22.19 -16.44 2.98
CA PRO A 4 -22.32 -14.99 3.14
C PRO A 4 -20.97 -14.29 2.98
N ALA A 5 -20.97 -13.16 2.28
CA ALA A 5 -19.75 -12.39 2.05
C ALA A 5 -19.05 -11.99 3.36
N VAL A 6 -19.80 -11.86 4.45
CA VAL A 6 -19.24 -11.50 5.75
C VAL A 6 -18.25 -12.55 6.29
N LEU A 7 -18.38 -13.81 5.87
CA LEU A 7 -17.45 -14.88 6.27
C LEU A 7 -16.15 -14.85 5.48
N TYR A 8 -16.12 -14.13 4.36
CA TYR A 8 -14.94 -13.99 3.51
C TYR A 8 -14.76 -12.51 3.18
N PRO A 9 -14.38 -11.72 4.18
CA PRO A 9 -14.22 -10.28 3.94
C PRO A 9 -13.15 -10.04 2.88
N ARG A 10 -13.39 -9.02 2.06
CA ARG A 10 -12.44 -8.63 1.04
C ARG A 10 -11.17 -8.09 1.69
N PRO A 11 -10.01 -8.36 1.13
CA PRO A 11 -8.78 -7.76 1.63
C PRO A 11 -8.81 -6.24 1.48
N ILE A 12 -8.11 -5.56 2.37
CA ILE A 12 -8.02 -4.11 2.34
C ILE A 12 -6.72 -3.71 1.66
N VAL A 13 -6.82 -2.81 0.69
CA VAL A 13 -5.67 -2.15 0.08
C VAL A 13 -5.69 -0.70 0.53
N ALA A 14 -4.69 -0.31 1.30
CA ALA A 14 -4.56 1.06 1.77
C ALA A 14 -3.68 1.86 0.81
N VAL A 15 -4.08 3.10 0.54
CA VAL A 15 -3.35 4.03 -0.33
C VAL A 15 -3.10 5.31 0.45
N ILE A 16 -1.85 5.73 0.51
CA ILE A 16 -1.48 7.00 1.12
C ILE A 16 -0.85 7.89 0.06
N GLU A 17 -1.51 8.98 -0.26
CA GLU A 17 -1.05 9.94 -1.26
C GLU A 17 -1.61 11.31 -0.90
N ALA A 18 -0.72 12.30 -0.75
CA ALA A 18 -1.13 13.65 -0.34
C ALA A 18 -1.86 14.39 -1.46
N ASP A 19 -1.47 14.19 -2.73
CA ASP A 19 -2.10 14.82 -3.86
C ASP A 19 -3.44 14.16 -4.16
N ALA A 20 -4.53 14.95 -4.13
CA ALA A 20 -5.87 14.40 -4.30
C ALA A 20 -6.10 13.80 -5.69
N THR A 21 -5.49 14.38 -6.73
CA THR A 21 -5.63 13.88 -8.10
C THR A 21 -4.92 12.53 -8.24
N ASP A 22 -3.68 12.44 -7.76
CA ASP A 22 -2.92 11.19 -7.80
C ASP A 22 -3.58 10.12 -6.96
N ARG A 23 -4.13 10.51 -5.81
CA ARG A 23 -4.83 9.56 -4.92
C ARG A 23 -6.06 8.99 -5.61
N ARG A 24 -6.86 9.83 -6.27
CA ARG A 24 -8.05 9.37 -7.01
C ARG A 24 -7.66 8.46 -8.18
N MET A 25 -6.57 8.77 -8.87
CA MET A 25 -6.08 7.95 -9.97
C MET A 25 -5.70 6.55 -9.47
N LEU A 26 -4.95 6.48 -8.39
CA LEU A 26 -4.58 5.20 -7.79
C LEU A 26 -5.80 4.39 -7.37
N CYS A 27 -6.73 5.03 -6.67
CA CYS A 27 -7.95 4.35 -6.24
C CYS A 27 -8.75 3.84 -7.43
N SER A 28 -8.82 4.62 -8.50
CA SER A 28 -9.52 4.21 -9.72
C SER A 28 -8.87 2.97 -10.35
N LEU A 29 -7.54 2.95 -10.45
CA LEU A 29 -6.83 1.78 -10.96
C LEU A 29 -7.11 0.55 -10.09
N LEU A 30 -7.02 0.71 -8.78
CA LEU A 30 -7.17 -0.39 -7.84
C LEU A 30 -8.61 -0.86 -7.70
N SER A 31 -9.58 -0.07 -8.15
CA SER A 31 -10.99 -0.47 -8.13
C SER A 31 -11.28 -1.69 -8.99
N LYS A 32 -10.36 -2.05 -9.87
CA LYS A 32 -10.46 -3.28 -10.67
C LYS A 32 -10.23 -4.55 -9.84
N LEU A 33 -9.68 -4.40 -8.66
CA LEU A 33 -9.42 -5.53 -7.77
C LEU A 33 -10.66 -5.88 -6.96
N ASN A 34 -10.76 -7.13 -6.55
CA ASN A 34 -11.78 -7.56 -5.60
C ASN A 34 -11.27 -7.29 -4.18
N ALA A 35 -11.19 -6.01 -3.82
CA ALA A 35 -10.62 -5.55 -2.57
C ALA A 35 -11.30 -4.26 -2.12
N ASP A 36 -11.24 -3.99 -0.82
CA ASP A 36 -11.67 -2.70 -0.27
C ASP A 36 -10.49 -1.74 -0.32
N VAL A 37 -10.63 -0.68 -1.10
CA VAL A 37 -9.59 0.34 -1.21
C VAL A 37 -9.90 1.46 -0.21
N GLN A 38 -8.98 1.68 0.72
CA GLN A 38 -9.07 2.74 1.72
C GLN A 38 -7.97 3.75 1.44
N ASP A 39 -8.30 5.03 1.34
CA ASP A 39 -7.32 6.04 0.99
C ASP A 39 -7.13 7.06 2.10
N TYR A 40 -5.91 7.59 2.17
CA TYR A 40 -5.46 8.52 3.20
C TYR A 40 -4.58 9.56 2.56
N ASP A 41 -4.58 10.77 3.12
CA ASP A 41 -3.75 11.86 2.63
C ASP A 41 -2.42 11.99 3.39
N SER A 42 -2.25 11.24 4.48
CA SER A 42 -1.03 11.29 5.29
C SER A 42 -0.78 9.96 5.98
N ALA A 43 0.47 9.74 6.39
CA ALA A 43 0.82 8.58 7.21
C ALA A 43 0.14 8.64 8.57
N GLU A 44 0.01 9.85 9.12
CA GLU A 44 -0.63 10.04 10.42
C GLU A 44 -2.10 9.63 10.39
N SER A 45 -2.83 10.01 9.34
CA SER A 45 -4.24 9.62 9.23
C SER A 45 -4.39 8.11 9.04
N TYR A 46 -3.46 7.50 8.30
CA TYR A 46 -3.44 6.05 8.16
C TYR A 46 -3.22 5.35 9.51
N LEU A 47 -2.23 5.81 10.28
CA LEU A 47 -1.92 5.21 11.58
C LEU A 47 -3.06 5.38 12.59
N ALA A 48 -3.85 6.44 12.45
CA ALA A 48 -5.02 6.66 13.30
C ALA A 48 -6.20 5.76 12.95
N SER A 49 -6.16 5.09 11.80
CA SER A 49 -7.25 4.23 11.35
C SER A 49 -7.25 2.91 12.12
N PRO A 50 -8.41 2.47 12.63
CA PRO A 50 -8.50 1.18 13.32
C PRO A 50 -8.38 -0.01 12.38
N LEU A 51 -8.41 0.21 11.05
CA LEU A 51 -8.37 -0.86 10.07
C LEU A 51 -6.95 -1.22 9.63
N GLY A 52 -5.94 -0.42 9.98
CA GLY A 52 -4.58 -0.55 9.47
C GLY A 52 -3.93 -1.90 9.73
N VAL A 53 -4.31 -2.60 10.78
CA VAL A 53 -3.73 -3.90 11.12
C VAL A 53 -4.24 -5.04 10.23
N ARG A 54 -5.24 -4.77 9.40
CA ARG A 54 -5.89 -5.78 8.56
C ARG A 54 -5.62 -5.59 7.07
N ASP A 55 -4.66 -4.71 6.74
CA ASP A 55 -4.35 -4.42 5.35
C ASP A 55 -3.69 -5.61 4.67
N GLY A 56 -4.20 -5.97 3.50
CA GLY A 56 -3.55 -6.94 2.64
C GLY A 56 -2.38 -6.35 1.88
N CYS A 57 -2.38 -5.04 1.66
CA CYS A 57 -1.30 -4.32 1.00
C CYS A 57 -1.41 -2.83 1.31
N LEU A 58 -0.27 -2.18 1.47
CA LEU A 58 -0.18 -0.73 1.62
C LEU A 58 0.63 -0.16 0.47
N ILE A 59 0.07 0.84 -0.21
CA ILE A 59 0.78 1.61 -1.23
C ILE A 59 0.91 3.02 -0.70
N THR A 60 2.12 3.52 -0.56
CA THR A 60 2.33 4.86 -0.03
C THR A 60 3.39 5.61 -0.81
N ASP A 61 3.13 6.90 -1.03
CA ASP A 61 4.15 7.81 -1.53
C ASP A 61 5.28 7.89 -0.50
N MET A 62 6.49 7.98 -1.00
CA MET A 62 7.67 8.13 -0.15
C MET A 62 7.74 9.53 0.47
N VAL A 63 7.33 10.54 -0.27
CA VAL A 63 7.33 11.93 0.18
C VAL A 63 5.92 12.34 0.56
N LEU A 64 5.72 12.55 1.85
CA LEU A 64 4.42 12.95 2.41
C LEU A 64 4.63 14.14 3.35
N PRO A 65 3.62 14.99 3.54
CA PRO A 65 3.70 16.00 4.60
C PRO A 65 3.74 15.28 5.96
N GLY A 66 4.59 15.75 6.86
CA GLY A 66 4.79 15.08 8.15
C GLY A 66 5.64 13.83 8.01
N MET A 67 5.18 12.72 8.53
CA MET A 67 5.91 11.45 8.46
C MET A 67 6.04 10.99 7.02
N SER A 68 7.26 10.65 6.59
CA SER A 68 7.49 10.12 5.24
C SER A 68 7.00 8.69 5.10
N GLY A 69 6.84 8.24 3.85
CA GLY A 69 6.48 6.84 3.58
C GLY A 69 7.55 5.88 4.08
N LEU A 70 8.83 6.25 3.97
CA LEU A 70 9.91 5.42 4.47
C LEU A 70 9.88 5.31 6.00
N ASP A 71 9.64 6.42 6.69
CA ASP A 71 9.55 6.41 8.16
C ASP A 71 8.34 5.58 8.62
N LEU A 72 7.24 5.67 7.89
CA LEU A 72 6.07 4.83 8.17
C LEU A 72 6.43 3.34 8.03
N LEU A 73 7.13 2.97 6.97
CA LEU A 73 7.55 1.58 6.78
C LEU A 73 8.43 1.10 7.94
N LYS A 74 9.40 1.93 8.35
CA LYS A 74 10.26 1.60 9.50
C LYS A 74 9.43 1.37 10.74
N ARG A 75 8.44 2.22 10.98
CA ARG A 75 7.58 2.12 12.15
C ARG A 75 6.72 0.85 12.12
N LEU A 76 6.17 0.52 10.94
CA LEU A 76 5.39 -0.71 10.80
C LEU A 76 6.22 -1.95 11.07
N ARG A 77 7.46 -1.99 10.56
CA ARG A 77 8.34 -3.13 10.79
C ARG A 77 8.80 -3.21 12.24
N ALA A 78 9.05 -2.06 12.89
CA ALA A 78 9.39 -2.03 14.31
C ALA A 78 8.25 -2.56 15.18
N ASN A 79 7.01 -2.38 14.74
CA ASN A 79 5.83 -2.89 15.44
C ASN A 79 5.45 -4.30 14.98
N HIS A 80 6.35 -5.00 14.29
CA HIS A 80 6.17 -6.38 13.84
C HIS A 80 5.00 -6.58 12.88
N THR A 81 4.62 -5.53 12.16
CA THR A 81 3.61 -5.62 11.12
C THR A 81 4.24 -6.14 9.84
N SER A 82 3.66 -7.19 9.26
CA SER A 82 4.19 -7.83 8.06
C SER A 82 3.44 -7.44 6.78
N THR A 83 2.56 -6.46 6.86
CA THR A 83 1.81 -5.96 5.70
C THR A 83 2.76 -5.65 4.54
N PRO A 84 2.50 -6.20 3.33
CA PRO A 84 3.29 -5.82 2.17
C PRO A 84 3.17 -4.33 1.87
N VAL A 85 4.30 -3.66 1.69
CA VAL A 85 4.34 -2.21 1.44
C VAL A 85 5.01 -1.95 0.11
N ILE A 86 4.32 -1.24 -0.77
CA ILE A 86 4.87 -0.70 -2.01
C ILE A 86 5.10 0.79 -1.80
N LEU A 87 6.32 1.25 -2.03
CA LEU A 87 6.63 2.68 -1.96
C LEU A 87 6.64 3.26 -3.36
N LEU A 88 6.05 4.44 -3.50
CA LEU A 88 6.06 5.21 -4.74
C LEU A 88 7.03 6.37 -4.58
N GLY A 89 7.89 6.57 -5.57
CA GLY A 89 8.88 7.64 -5.51
C GLY A 89 9.05 8.36 -6.83
N GLU A 90 9.70 9.51 -6.76
CA GLU A 90 10.04 10.28 -7.93
C GLU A 90 11.20 9.64 -8.68
N ASP A 91 11.45 10.14 -9.88
CA ASP A 91 12.38 9.61 -10.86
C ASP A 91 13.71 9.15 -10.30
N ALA A 92 14.07 7.93 -10.62
CA ALA A 92 15.44 7.40 -10.58
C ALA A 92 16.19 7.66 -9.27
N ASP A 93 15.50 7.82 -8.16
CA ASP A 93 16.16 7.92 -6.86
C ASP A 93 16.57 6.53 -6.38
N VAL A 94 17.72 6.08 -6.87
CA VAL A 94 18.26 4.76 -6.56
C VAL A 94 18.49 4.60 -5.06
N ARG A 95 18.95 5.66 -4.40
CA ARG A 95 19.20 5.59 -2.94
C ARG A 95 17.90 5.37 -2.17
N ALA A 96 16.84 6.07 -2.57
CA ALA A 96 15.54 5.89 -1.94
C ALA A 96 15.01 4.48 -2.14
N ALA A 97 15.14 3.96 -3.36
CA ALA A 97 14.71 2.59 -3.66
C ALA A 97 15.49 1.56 -2.84
N VAL A 98 16.80 1.72 -2.73
CA VAL A 98 17.63 0.82 -1.92
C VAL A 98 17.24 0.89 -0.47
N ALA A 99 17.04 2.09 0.07
CA ALA A 99 16.63 2.28 1.46
C ALA A 99 15.28 1.61 1.72
N ALA A 100 14.33 1.77 0.80
CA ALA A 100 13.00 1.17 0.91
C ALA A 100 13.09 -0.36 0.98
N MET A 101 13.86 -0.96 0.09
CA MET A 101 13.99 -2.42 0.04
C MET A 101 14.71 -2.95 1.28
N ARG A 102 15.71 -2.23 1.78
CA ARG A 102 16.41 -2.60 3.02
C ARG A 102 15.50 -2.57 4.24
N GLU A 103 14.53 -1.65 4.25
CA GLU A 103 13.58 -1.54 5.34
C GLU A 103 12.40 -2.50 5.21
N GLY A 104 12.38 -3.31 4.16
CA GLY A 104 11.39 -4.37 4.02
C GLY A 104 10.22 -4.05 3.12
N ALA A 105 10.32 -3.04 2.24
CA ALA A 105 9.32 -2.85 1.19
C ALA A 105 9.36 -4.04 0.24
N VAL A 106 8.20 -4.42 -0.29
CA VAL A 106 8.15 -5.48 -1.28
C VAL A 106 8.44 -4.95 -2.68
N ASP A 107 8.27 -3.64 -2.88
CA ASP A 107 8.57 -3.02 -4.17
C ASP A 107 8.72 -1.52 -4.01
N PHE A 108 9.39 -0.91 -4.99
CA PHE A 108 9.51 0.54 -5.14
C PHE A 108 9.19 0.86 -6.59
N ILE A 109 8.15 1.68 -6.81
CA ILE A 109 7.68 2.02 -8.15
C ILE A 109 7.80 3.51 -8.36
N GLU A 110 8.38 3.91 -9.49
CA GLU A 110 8.43 5.32 -9.87
C GLU A 110 7.02 5.83 -10.16
N LYS A 111 6.68 7.00 -9.65
CA LYS A 111 5.33 7.56 -9.80
C LYS A 111 4.93 7.72 -11.27
N THR A 112 5.89 8.01 -12.14
CA THR A 112 5.65 8.13 -13.58
C THR A 112 5.31 6.79 -14.24
N HIS A 113 5.59 5.67 -13.57
CA HIS A 113 5.33 4.33 -14.07
C HIS A 113 4.12 3.65 -13.42
N VAL A 114 3.30 4.42 -12.71
CA VAL A 114 2.08 3.88 -12.10
C VAL A 114 1.04 3.71 -13.19
N ASP A 115 0.73 2.46 -13.50
CA ASP A 115 -0.22 2.08 -14.53
C ASP A 115 -0.89 0.76 -14.14
N LEU A 116 -1.46 0.06 -15.10
CA LEU A 116 -2.13 -1.22 -14.85
C LEU A 116 -1.20 -2.28 -14.25
N SER A 117 0.12 -2.12 -14.35
CA SER A 117 1.05 -3.09 -13.76
C SER A 117 0.95 -3.11 -12.24
N ILE A 118 0.60 -1.98 -11.62
CA ILE A 118 0.41 -1.94 -10.16
C ILE A 118 -0.78 -2.80 -9.73
N VAL A 119 -1.82 -2.85 -10.56
CA VAL A 119 -2.99 -3.69 -10.29
C VAL A 119 -2.58 -5.15 -10.24
N ARG A 120 -1.77 -5.59 -11.21
CA ARG A 120 -1.27 -6.97 -11.26
C ARG A 120 -0.39 -7.27 -10.05
N ARG A 121 0.47 -6.33 -9.68
CA ARG A 121 1.37 -6.50 -8.55
C ARG A 121 0.60 -6.66 -7.25
N VAL A 122 -0.39 -5.79 -7.04
CA VAL A 122 -1.23 -5.86 -5.84
C VAL A 122 -2.05 -7.15 -5.83
N ALA A 123 -2.63 -7.53 -6.97
CA ALA A 123 -3.38 -8.78 -7.07
C ALA A 123 -2.52 -9.97 -6.65
N TYR A 124 -1.27 -10.01 -7.12
CA TYR A 124 -0.33 -11.06 -6.74
C TYR A 124 -0.09 -11.07 -5.23
N LEU A 125 0.16 -9.90 -4.64
CA LEU A 125 0.43 -9.79 -3.21
C LEU A 125 -0.76 -10.22 -2.37
N LEU A 126 -1.96 -9.84 -2.75
CA LEU A 126 -3.18 -10.21 -2.03
C LEU A 126 -3.40 -11.73 -2.07
N ASP A 127 -3.19 -12.33 -3.23
CA ASP A 127 -3.36 -13.76 -3.39
C ASP A 127 -2.35 -14.55 -2.55
N HIS A 128 -1.09 -14.13 -2.59
CA HIS A 128 -0.01 -14.82 -1.89
C HIS A 128 -0.04 -14.58 -0.39
N SER A 129 -0.46 -13.41 0.08
CA SER A 129 -0.54 -13.15 1.52
C SER A 129 -1.65 -13.96 2.18
N GLN A 130 -2.71 -14.29 1.45
CA GLN A 130 -3.78 -15.13 1.96
C GLN A 130 -3.34 -16.57 2.20
N HIS A 131 -2.25 -16.99 1.57
CA HIS A 131 -1.72 -18.34 1.72
C HIS A 131 -0.49 -18.42 2.62
N ALA A 132 -0.11 -17.32 3.25
CA ALA A 132 1.11 -17.21 4.05
C ALA A 132 0.88 -17.55 5.53
N HIS A 133 0.10 -18.54 5.80
CA HIS A 133 -0.20 -18.93 7.19
C HIS A 133 0.54 -20.18 7.60
#